data_6d95f81d25c9f05bd5013ff51054ee2b
#
_entry.id   6d95f81d25c9f05bd5013ff51054ee2b
#
_cell.length_a   1.000
_cell.length_b   1.000
_cell.length_c   1.000
_cell.angle_alpha   90.00
_cell.angle_beta   90.00
_cell.angle_gamma   90.00
#
_symmetry.space_group_name_H-M   'P 1'
#
loop_
_entity.id
_entity.type
_entity.pdbx_description
1 polymer ?
#
loop_
_entity_poly.entity_id
_entity_poly.type
_entity_poly.pdbx_seq_one_letter_code
_entity_poly.pdbx_strand_id
1 'polypeptide(L)'
;QAEKGRVLNYGAATNWAFARIGAMTGSNSESSLESFGAAMRDRRWIENVATDGEVAGILERLANGLNEGGIGIGILNAYAPGAGVQELTAVCQLAADHAVPTFTHVAYMSRIDPESAAEAYIRLIGYAGATGAHMHICHFNSSSKTDIERCVALIAKAQAQGLPITVEAYPYGTGSTVLAATFFSDPKFEERNGLGYDSVQRVTDGHRFGSREELLAAQAAEPSTLVLWHVLDIENNAHHRDLLD
;
A
#
# COMPACT_ATOMS: atom_id res chain seq x y z
N GLN A 1 -6.40 -20.66 -9.53
CA GLN A 1 -7.55 -19.93 -10.14
C GLN A 1 -7.62 -20.16 -11.65
N ALA A 2 -6.49 -20.27 -12.35
CA ALA A 2 -6.43 -20.52 -13.79
C ALA A 2 -7.16 -21.83 -14.19
N GLU A 3 -7.02 -22.88 -13.40
CA GLU A 3 -7.60 -24.20 -13.65
C GLU A 3 -9.16 -24.22 -13.69
N LYS A 4 -9.80 -23.23 -13.05
CA LYS A 4 -11.27 -23.15 -12.96
C LYS A 4 -11.95 -22.47 -14.16
N GLY A 5 -11.16 -22.02 -15.15
CA GLY A 5 -11.64 -21.19 -16.25
C GLY A 5 -12.17 -19.83 -15.78
N ARG A 6 -12.07 -18.82 -16.62
CA ARG A 6 -12.54 -17.47 -16.36
C ARG A 6 -13.25 -16.94 -17.60
N VAL A 7 -14.28 -16.12 -17.38
CA VAL A 7 -15.02 -15.47 -18.48
C VAL A 7 -14.19 -14.34 -19.08
N LEU A 8 -13.35 -13.69 -18.25
CA LEU A 8 -12.49 -12.59 -18.66
C LEU A 8 -11.02 -12.98 -18.55
N ASN A 9 -10.19 -12.38 -19.39
CA ASN A 9 -8.73 -12.42 -19.23
C ASN A 9 -8.36 -11.72 -17.92
N TYR A 10 -7.42 -12.29 -17.19
CA TYR A 10 -6.89 -11.70 -15.97
C TYR A 10 -5.38 -11.93 -15.87
N GLY A 11 -4.72 -11.05 -15.15
CA GLY A 11 -3.33 -11.20 -14.72
C GLY A 11 -3.21 -10.87 -13.25
N ALA A 12 -2.12 -11.28 -12.62
CA ALA A 12 -1.81 -10.94 -11.24
C ALA A 12 -0.38 -10.42 -11.14
N ALA A 13 -0.18 -9.39 -10.32
CA ALA A 13 1.15 -8.98 -9.90
C ALA A 13 1.72 -9.97 -8.89
N THR A 14 3.05 -10.16 -8.89
CA THR A 14 3.72 -10.85 -7.79
C THR A 14 3.67 -9.97 -6.54
N ASN A 15 3.53 -10.60 -5.35
CA ASN A 15 3.20 -9.89 -4.12
C ASN A 15 4.46 -9.68 -3.26
N TRP A 16 4.96 -8.44 -3.23
CA TRP A 16 6.12 -8.07 -2.43
C TRP A 16 5.93 -8.34 -0.93
N ALA A 17 4.76 -8.06 -0.36
CA ALA A 17 4.54 -8.27 1.07
C ALA A 17 4.69 -9.75 1.45
N PHE A 18 4.14 -10.68 0.66
CA PHE A 18 4.32 -12.12 0.90
C PHE A 18 5.75 -12.59 0.61
N ALA A 19 6.44 -12.02 -0.37
CA ALA A 19 7.85 -12.28 -0.59
C ALA A 19 8.69 -11.87 0.64
N ARG A 20 8.42 -10.67 1.20
CA ARG A 20 9.06 -10.15 2.40
C ARG A 20 8.73 -10.98 3.65
N ILE A 21 7.44 -11.30 3.86
CA ILE A 21 7.01 -12.20 4.95
C ILE A 21 7.80 -13.51 4.86
N GLY A 22 7.80 -14.15 3.70
CA GLY A 22 8.50 -15.42 3.49
C GLY A 22 9.99 -15.36 3.77
N ALA A 23 10.68 -14.32 3.27
CA ALA A 23 12.12 -14.16 3.46
C ALA A 23 12.50 -13.87 4.93
N MET A 24 11.72 -13.04 5.63
CA MET A 24 12.05 -12.59 6.98
C MET A 24 11.53 -13.51 8.09
N THR A 25 10.47 -14.28 7.84
CA THR A 25 9.83 -15.13 8.86
C THR A 25 9.94 -16.63 8.59
N GLY A 26 10.31 -17.00 7.37
CA GLY A 26 10.31 -18.39 6.91
C GLY A 26 8.91 -18.93 6.58
N SER A 27 7.86 -18.09 6.63
CA SER A 27 6.49 -18.50 6.28
C SER A 27 6.34 -18.69 4.77
N ASN A 28 5.70 -19.79 4.38
CA ASN A 28 5.31 -20.08 2.99
C ASN A 28 3.78 -20.14 2.85
N SER A 29 3.06 -19.31 3.59
CA SER A 29 1.61 -19.24 3.53
C SER A 29 1.13 -18.78 2.15
N GLU A 30 0.02 -19.33 1.68
CA GLU A 30 -0.65 -18.84 0.47
C GLU A 30 -1.07 -17.38 0.62
N SER A 31 -1.05 -16.66 -0.51
CA SER A 31 -1.45 -15.25 -0.57
C SER A 31 -2.97 -15.14 -0.40
N SER A 32 -3.43 -14.94 0.81
CA SER A 32 -4.83 -14.73 1.16
C SER A 32 -4.99 -13.59 2.17
N LEU A 33 -6.21 -13.07 2.29
CA LEU A 33 -6.54 -12.05 3.27
C LEU A 33 -6.34 -12.55 4.71
N GLU A 34 -6.69 -13.79 4.96
CA GLU A 34 -6.53 -14.44 6.27
C GLU A 34 -5.04 -14.58 6.62
N SER A 35 -4.24 -15.12 5.70
CA SER A 35 -2.78 -15.26 5.89
C SER A 35 -2.11 -13.91 6.07
N PHE A 36 -2.54 -12.88 5.33
CA PHE A 36 -2.02 -11.52 5.49
C PHE A 36 -2.35 -10.95 6.87
N GLY A 37 -3.62 -11.02 7.30
CA GLY A 37 -4.04 -10.59 8.62
C GLY A 37 -3.31 -11.33 9.76
N ALA A 38 -3.08 -12.63 9.60
CA ALA A 38 -2.29 -13.41 10.55
C ALA A 38 -0.82 -12.95 10.60
N ALA A 39 -0.21 -12.69 9.44
CA ALA A 39 1.17 -12.22 9.33
C ALA A 39 1.37 -10.83 9.96
N MET A 40 0.34 -10.00 10.02
CA MET A 40 0.40 -8.67 10.67
C MET A 40 0.69 -8.73 12.19
N ARG A 41 0.65 -9.93 12.79
CA ARG A 41 1.08 -10.13 14.18
C ARG A 41 2.60 -10.29 14.34
N ASP A 42 3.34 -10.61 13.29
CA ASP A 42 4.79 -10.72 13.33
C ASP A 42 5.44 -9.38 12.97
N ARG A 43 5.92 -8.67 13.99
CA ARG A 43 6.52 -7.34 13.85
C ARG A 43 7.84 -7.35 13.07
N ARG A 44 8.51 -8.48 12.91
CA ARG A 44 9.82 -8.54 12.23
C ARG A 44 9.72 -8.06 10.78
N TRP A 45 8.80 -8.62 10.00
CA TRP A 45 8.65 -8.23 8.59
C TRP A 45 8.05 -6.81 8.44
N ILE A 46 7.36 -6.30 9.46
CA ILE A 46 6.72 -4.99 9.46
C ILE A 46 7.73 -3.89 9.78
N GLU A 47 8.48 -4.04 10.88
CA GLU A 47 9.27 -2.96 11.49
C GLU A 47 10.75 -3.05 11.21
N ASN A 48 11.31 -4.24 10.99
CA ASN A 48 12.75 -4.37 10.84
C ASN A 48 13.19 -4.08 9.40
N VAL A 49 14.36 -3.48 9.27
CA VAL A 49 15.06 -3.40 7.99
C VAL A 49 15.54 -4.81 7.62
N ALA A 50 15.27 -5.23 6.39
CA ALA A 50 15.75 -6.51 5.87
C ALA A 50 17.28 -6.50 5.73
N THR A 51 17.92 -7.58 6.13
CA THR A 51 19.34 -7.84 5.86
C THR A 51 19.58 -8.10 4.36
N ASP A 52 20.82 -8.01 3.91
CA ASP A 52 21.18 -8.28 2.52
C ASP A 52 20.73 -9.69 2.07
N GLY A 53 20.82 -10.69 2.96
CA GLY A 53 20.34 -12.05 2.69
C GLY A 53 18.81 -12.14 2.57
N GLU A 54 18.08 -11.40 3.41
CA GLU A 54 16.62 -11.31 3.34
C GLU A 54 16.17 -10.55 2.09
N VAL A 55 16.85 -9.47 1.71
CA VAL A 55 16.61 -8.76 0.45
C VAL A 55 16.81 -9.70 -0.74
N ALA A 56 17.91 -10.46 -0.78
CA ALA A 56 18.14 -11.46 -1.83
C ALA A 56 17.00 -12.49 -1.90
N GLY A 57 16.52 -12.98 -0.75
CA GLY A 57 15.37 -13.90 -0.68
C GLY A 57 14.04 -13.28 -1.13
N ILE A 58 13.83 -11.99 -0.87
CA ILE A 58 12.67 -11.23 -1.38
C ILE A 58 12.73 -11.18 -2.92
N LEU A 59 13.87 -10.77 -3.47
CA LEU A 59 14.06 -10.65 -4.92
C LEU A 59 13.91 -11.98 -5.64
N GLU A 60 14.46 -13.07 -5.09
CA GLU A 60 14.30 -14.42 -5.64
C GLU A 60 12.82 -14.82 -5.75
N ARG A 61 12.04 -14.62 -4.67
CA ARG A 61 10.61 -14.94 -4.65
C ARG A 61 9.82 -14.11 -5.67
N LEU A 62 10.15 -12.82 -5.80
CA LEU A 62 9.52 -11.92 -6.77
C LEU A 62 9.88 -12.34 -8.20
N ALA A 63 11.16 -12.63 -8.49
CA ALA A 63 11.61 -13.07 -9.80
C ALA A 63 10.92 -14.40 -10.21
N ASN A 64 10.77 -15.35 -9.28
CA ASN A 64 10.03 -16.59 -9.53
C ASN A 64 8.58 -16.31 -9.92
N GLY A 65 7.87 -15.42 -9.20
CA GLY A 65 6.51 -15.05 -9.54
C GLY A 65 6.40 -14.32 -10.89
N LEU A 66 7.38 -13.50 -11.28
CA LEU A 66 7.44 -12.89 -12.61
C LEU A 66 7.66 -13.95 -13.70
N ASN A 67 8.55 -14.92 -13.48
CA ASN A 67 8.81 -16.02 -14.39
C ASN A 67 7.60 -16.95 -14.57
N GLU A 68 6.72 -17.03 -13.57
CA GLU A 68 5.44 -17.73 -13.64
C GLU A 68 4.35 -16.95 -14.40
N GLY A 69 4.66 -15.76 -14.88
CA GLY A 69 3.74 -14.93 -15.67
C GLY A 69 3.12 -13.76 -14.89
N GLY A 70 3.71 -13.35 -13.78
CA GLY A 70 3.33 -12.13 -13.07
C GLY A 70 3.45 -10.89 -13.97
N ILE A 71 2.39 -10.05 -13.97
CA ILE A 71 2.32 -8.85 -14.84
C ILE A 71 3.04 -7.63 -14.26
N GLY A 72 3.66 -7.76 -13.11
CA GLY A 72 4.38 -6.71 -12.39
C GLY A 72 4.57 -7.06 -10.93
N ILE A 73 5.04 -6.10 -10.13
CA ILE A 73 5.28 -6.26 -8.69
C ILE A 73 4.31 -5.38 -7.90
N GLY A 74 3.44 -6.01 -7.09
CA GLY A 74 2.56 -5.30 -6.16
C GLY A 74 3.28 -4.97 -4.85
N ILE A 75 3.41 -3.68 -4.51
CA ILE A 75 4.13 -3.19 -3.34
C ILE A 75 3.16 -2.56 -2.34
N LEU A 76 3.08 -3.11 -1.13
CA LEU A 76 2.21 -2.65 -0.04
C LEU A 76 3.04 -1.90 1.02
N ASN A 77 3.68 -0.79 0.65
CA ASN A 77 4.71 -0.15 1.46
C ASN A 77 4.21 0.35 2.83
N ALA A 78 3.00 0.91 2.92
CA ALA A 78 2.44 1.41 4.19
C ALA A 78 2.25 0.32 5.26
N TYR A 79 2.16 -0.96 4.85
CA TYR A 79 1.98 -2.08 5.77
C TYR A 79 3.28 -2.59 6.39
N ALA A 80 4.43 -2.20 5.82
CA ALA A 80 5.74 -2.56 6.33
C ALA A 80 6.66 -1.32 6.37
N PRO A 81 6.47 -0.41 7.33
CA PRO A 81 7.27 0.81 7.46
C PRO A 81 8.76 0.56 7.67
N GLY A 82 9.16 -0.65 8.10
CA GLY A 82 10.55 -1.08 8.18
C GLY A 82 11.22 -1.36 6.83
N ALA A 83 10.47 -1.36 5.72
CA ALA A 83 11.06 -1.53 4.39
C ALA A 83 11.93 -0.31 4.02
N GLY A 84 13.23 -0.54 3.93
CA GLY A 84 14.22 0.49 3.68
C GLY A 84 14.35 0.86 2.20
N VAL A 85 15.01 1.99 1.94
CA VAL A 85 15.30 2.48 0.58
C VAL A 85 16.09 1.46 -0.23
N GLN A 86 17.06 0.77 0.38
CA GLN A 86 17.89 -0.24 -0.29
C GLN A 86 17.03 -1.38 -0.85
N GLU A 87 16.13 -1.95 -0.03
CA GLU A 87 15.22 -3.02 -0.44
C GLU A 87 14.31 -2.55 -1.59
N LEU A 88 13.63 -1.42 -1.41
CA LEU A 88 12.66 -0.93 -2.39
C LEU A 88 13.33 -0.51 -3.71
N THR A 89 14.56 0.03 -3.66
CA THR A 89 15.34 0.30 -4.87
C THR A 89 15.67 -1.00 -5.61
N ALA A 90 16.07 -2.05 -4.89
CA ALA A 90 16.37 -3.35 -5.50
C ALA A 90 15.11 -4.00 -6.11
N VAL A 91 13.94 -3.87 -5.46
CA VAL A 91 12.66 -4.34 -5.99
C VAL A 91 12.26 -3.57 -7.26
N CYS A 92 12.43 -2.25 -7.27
CA CYS A 92 12.17 -1.43 -8.46
C CYS A 92 13.16 -1.77 -9.60
N GLN A 93 14.43 -2.01 -9.28
CA GLN A 93 15.41 -2.46 -10.28
C GLN A 93 15.01 -3.80 -10.90
N LEU A 94 14.58 -4.76 -10.08
CA LEU A 94 14.07 -6.04 -10.58
C LEU A 94 12.87 -5.86 -11.54
N ALA A 95 11.93 -4.96 -11.22
CA ALA A 95 10.81 -4.65 -12.10
C ALA A 95 11.29 -4.06 -13.44
N ALA A 96 12.26 -3.13 -13.41
CA ALA A 96 12.86 -2.54 -14.60
C ALA A 96 13.58 -3.60 -15.46
N ASP A 97 14.37 -4.48 -14.85
CA ASP A 97 15.11 -5.55 -15.55
C ASP A 97 14.18 -6.54 -16.24
N HIS A 98 12.99 -6.77 -15.67
CA HIS A 98 11.94 -7.61 -16.28
C HIS A 98 11.00 -6.84 -17.21
N ALA A 99 11.21 -5.52 -17.40
CA ALA A 99 10.35 -4.64 -18.20
C ALA A 99 8.86 -4.69 -17.78
N VAL A 100 8.60 -4.78 -16.50
CA VAL A 100 7.24 -4.79 -15.91
C VAL A 100 7.04 -3.61 -14.96
N PRO A 101 5.80 -3.15 -14.74
CA PRO A 101 5.53 -2.09 -13.78
C PRO A 101 5.57 -2.57 -12.32
N THR A 102 5.73 -1.63 -11.40
CA THR A 102 5.28 -1.80 -10.01
C THR A 102 3.86 -1.28 -9.86
N PHE A 103 3.07 -1.91 -8.99
CA PHE A 103 1.74 -1.43 -8.55
C PHE A 103 1.85 -1.09 -7.07
N THR A 104 1.95 0.20 -6.75
CA THR A 104 2.44 0.61 -5.44
C THR A 104 1.35 1.31 -4.61
N HIS A 105 1.01 0.70 -3.46
CA HIS A 105 0.41 1.38 -2.34
C HIS A 105 1.52 2.11 -1.58
N VAL A 106 1.40 3.45 -1.49
CA VAL A 106 2.47 4.32 -0.97
C VAL A 106 2.76 4.12 0.51
N ALA A 107 3.94 4.58 0.96
CA ALA A 107 4.38 4.41 2.35
C ALA A 107 3.55 5.23 3.34
N TYR A 108 3.20 6.45 2.98
CA TYR A 108 2.57 7.43 3.87
C TYR A 108 1.34 8.05 3.22
N MET A 109 0.36 8.38 4.05
CA MET A 109 -0.92 8.97 3.65
C MET A 109 -1.29 10.16 4.52
N SER A 110 -0.32 10.68 5.29
CA SER A 110 -0.49 11.85 6.17
C SER A 110 -0.46 13.14 5.37
N ARG A 111 -1.13 14.17 5.90
CA ARG A 111 -1.02 15.55 5.41
C ARG A 111 0.17 16.30 5.99
N ILE A 112 0.80 15.75 7.03
CA ILE A 112 1.80 16.43 7.86
C ILE A 112 3.16 15.79 7.66
N ASP A 113 4.16 16.61 7.32
CA ASP A 113 5.56 16.23 7.29
C ASP A 113 6.13 16.06 8.71
N PRO A 114 7.07 15.17 8.93
CA PRO A 114 7.55 14.12 8.02
C PRO A 114 6.51 13.01 7.85
N GLU A 115 6.75 12.14 6.87
CA GLU A 115 5.88 11.01 6.52
C GLU A 115 4.53 11.43 5.91
N SER A 116 4.55 12.51 5.12
CA SER A 116 3.38 12.94 4.35
C SER A 116 3.20 12.13 3.06
N ALA A 117 2.00 12.20 2.47
CA ALA A 117 1.73 11.64 1.15
C ALA A 117 2.68 12.21 0.09
N ALA A 118 2.96 13.52 0.14
CA ALA A 118 3.90 14.16 -0.77
C ALA A 118 5.31 13.58 -0.64
N GLU A 119 5.80 13.31 0.58
CA GLU A 119 7.08 12.63 0.78
C GLU A 119 7.06 11.22 0.19
N ALA A 120 5.97 10.47 0.35
CA ALA A 120 5.85 9.15 -0.25
C ALA A 120 5.94 9.19 -1.77
N TYR A 121 5.29 10.15 -2.43
CA TYR A 121 5.40 10.31 -3.89
C TYR A 121 6.79 10.74 -4.33
N ILE A 122 7.46 11.62 -3.59
CA ILE A 122 8.86 12.00 -3.87
C ILE A 122 9.77 10.77 -3.81
N ARG A 123 9.56 9.84 -2.87
CA ARG A 123 10.29 8.57 -2.82
C ARG A 123 10.06 7.73 -4.08
N LEU A 124 8.80 7.60 -4.55
CA LEU A 124 8.49 6.84 -5.77
C LEU A 124 9.10 7.49 -7.02
N ILE A 125 9.05 8.82 -7.12
CA ILE A 125 9.74 9.58 -8.17
C ILE A 125 11.24 9.28 -8.14
N GLY A 126 11.84 9.26 -6.94
CA GLY A 126 13.25 8.91 -6.74
C GLY A 126 13.58 7.49 -7.21
N TYR A 127 12.74 6.49 -6.89
CA TYR A 127 12.93 5.11 -7.36
C TYR A 127 12.81 5.02 -8.88
N ALA A 128 11.78 5.64 -9.49
CA ALA A 128 11.65 5.68 -10.94
C ALA A 128 12.87 6.30 -11.63
N GLY A 129 13.36 7.43 -11.09
CA GLY A 129 14.55 8.11 -11.62
C GLY A 129 15.84 7.32 -11.44
N ALA A 130 16.00 6.60 -10.34
CA ALA A 130 17.20 5.83 -10.03
C ALA A 130 17.28 4.49 -10.79
N THR A 131 16.14 3.86 -11.09
CA THR A 131 16.09 2.49 -11.63
C THR A 131 15.51 2.41 -13.05
N GLY A 132 14.81 3.45 -13.50
CA GLY A 132 14.04 3.42 -14.76
C GLY A 132 12.76 2.57 -14.67
N ALA A 133 12.36 2.11 -13.47
CA ALA A 133 11.15 1.32 -13.28
C ALA A 133 9.89 2.12 -13.62
N HIS A 134 8.93 1.49 -14.28
CA HIS A 134 7.59 2.05 -14.44
C HIS A 134 6.85 1.96 -13.11
N MET A 135 6.61 3.11 -12.48
CA MET A 135 5.92 3.23 -11.21
C MET A 135 4.43 3.50 -11.45
N HIS A 136 3.58 2.49 -11.22
CA HIS A 136 2.14 2.70 -11.18
C HIS A 136 1.69 2.90 -9.74
N ILE A 137 1.12 4.08 -9.45
CA ILE A 137 0.66 4.46 -8.11
C ILE A 137 -0.81 4.12 -7.99
N CYS A 138 -1.12 3.21 -7.06
CA CYS A 138 -2.48 2.74 -6.83
C CYS A 138 -3.29 3.75 -6.02
N HIS A 139 -4.61 3.83 -6.30
CA HIS A 139 -5.63 4.60 -5.54
C HIS A 139 -5.11 5.96 -5.05
N PHE A 140 -4.59 6.75 -5.99
CA PHE A 140 -3.93 8.02 -5.76
C PHE A 140 -4.78 8.99 -4.90
N ASN A 141 -6.09 9.06 -5.16
CA ASN A 141 -7.04 9.91 -4.43
C ASN A 141 -7.13 9.54 -2.94
N SER A 142 -7.17 8.24 -2.58
CA SER A 142 -7.26 7.83 -1.18
C SER A 142 -5.94 8.01 -0.43
N SER A 143 -4.81 7.93 -1.13
CA SER A 143 -3.49 8.13 -0.54
C SER A 143 -3.17 9.61 -0.35
N SER A 144 -3.58 10.46 -1.28
CA SER A 144 -3.37 11.93 -1.24
C SER A 144 -4.40 12.63 -0.38
N LYS A 145 -5.64 12.12 -0.32
CA LYS A 145 -6.75 12.74 0.41
C LYS A 145 -6.94 14.21 0.03
N THR A 146 -7.02 15.10 1.02
CA THR A 146 -7.18 16.55 0.83
C THR A 146 -5.91 17.27 0.34
N ASP A 147 -4.80 16.54 0.14
CA ASP A 147 -3.53 17.08 -0.38
C ASP A 147 -3.31 16.72 -1.87
N ILE A 148 -4.36 16.28 -2.54
CA ILE A 148 -4.28 15.72 -3.90
C ILE A 148 -3.72 16.70 -4.92
N GLU A 149 -4.08 17.99 -4.85
CA GLU A 149 -3.59 19.00 -5.80
C GLU A 149 -2.06 19.15 -5.76
N ARG A 150 -1.48 19.19 -4.55
CA ARG A 150 -0.02 19.23 -4.37
C ARG A 150 0.63 17.95 -4.92
N CYS A 151 0.02 16.81 -4.66
CA CYS A 151 0.53 15.50 -5.09
C CYS A 151 0.45 15.35 -6.62
N VAL A 152 -0.65 15.78 -7.26
CA VAL A 152 -0.79 15.83 -8.73
C VAL A 152 0.30 16.69 -9.35
N ALA A 153 0.56 17.89 -8.78
CA ALA A 153 1.59 18.77 -9.29
C ALA A 153 3.01 18.15 -9.24
N LEU A 154 3.31 17.36 -8.20
CA LEU A 154 4.57 16.61 -8.10
C LEU A 154 4.68 15.55 -9.19
N ILE A 155 3.65 14.75 -9.38
CA ILE A 155 3.62 13.68 -10.40
C ILE A 155 3.70 14.27 -11.80
N ALA A 156 2.93 15.33 -12.10
CA ALA A 156 2.95 15.98 -13.41
C ALA A 156 4.36 16.52 -13.77
N LYS A 157 5.08 17.07 -12.78
CA LYS A 157 6.48 17.51 -13.00
C LYS A 157 7.41 16.34 -13.30
N ALA A 158 7.26 15.22 -12.60
CA ALA A 158 8.06 14.02 -12.84
C ALA A 158 7.79 13.44 -14.24
N GLN A 159 6.52 13.37 -14.64
CA GLN A 159 6.12 12.93 -15.99
C GLN A 159 6.66 13.88 -17.08
N ALA A 160 6.61 15.20 -16.85
CA ALA A 160 7.18 16.17 -17.77
C ALA A 160 8.70 16.05 -17.94
N GLN A 161 9.39 15.47 -16.97
CA GLN A 161 10.82 15.11 -17.04
C GLN A 161 11.06 13.74 -17.71
N GLY A 162 10.02 13.06 -18.19
CA GLY A 162 10.11 11.77 -18.87
C GLY A 162 10.17 10.56 -17.95
N LEU A 163 9.90 10.70 -16.66
CA LEU A 163 9.85 9.55 -15.74
C LEU A 163 8.62 8.70 -16.01
N PRO A 164 8.75 7.36 -16.05
CA PRO A 164 7.65 6.45 -16.35
C PRO A 164 6.76 6.24 -15.13
N ILE A 165 5.93 7.23 -14.83
CA ILE A 165 5.00 7.20 -13.70
C ILE A 165 3.57 7.31 -14.21
N THR A 166 2.70 6.42 -13.72
CA THR A 166 1.26 6.44 -13.96
C THR A 166 0.52 6.36 -12.64
N VAL A 167 -0.72 6.83 -12.62
CA VAL A 167 -1.58 6.81 -11.43
C VAL A 167 -2.94 6.24 -11.77
N GLU A 168 -3.61 5.68 -10.79
CA GLU A 168 -5.04 5.34 -10.84
C GLU A 168 -5.78 6.00 -9.69
N ALA A 169 -7.05 6.26 -9.87
CA ALA A 169 -7.98 6.72 -8.85
C ALA A 169 -9.29 5.94 -8.95
N TYR A 170 -10.03 5.88 -7.87
CA TYR A 170 -11.38 5.31 -7.86
C TYR A 170 -12.41 6.36 -7.40
N PRO A 171 -13.66 6.27 -7.85
CA PRO A 171 -14.67 7.32 -7.63
C PRO A 171 -15.37 7.18 -6.26
N TYR A 172 -14.62 6.88 -5.20
CA TYR A 172 -15.16 6.67 -3.86
C TYR A 172 -14.36 7.48 -2.82
N GLY A 173 -15.05 8.05 -1.84
CA GLY A 173 -14.45 8.68 -0.67
C GLY A 173 -13.98 7.68 0.41
N THR A 174 -14.03 6.38 0.10
CA THR A 174 -13.83 5.31 1.09
C THR A 174 -12.86 4.27 0.54
N GLY A 175 -11.83 3.93 1.32
CA GLY A 175 -10.95 2.79 1.07
C GLY A 175 -11.40 1.55 1.85
N SER A 176 -10.90 0.37 1.45
CA SER A 176 -11.10 -0.88 2.20
C SER A 176 -9.75 -1.53 2.49
N THR A 177 -9.61 -2.04 3.72
CA THR A 177 -8.38 -2.73 4.16
C THR A 177 -8.69 -3.70 5.31
N VAL A 178 -7.64 -4.35 5.83
CA VAL A 178 -7.74 -5.14 7.06
C VAL A 178 -7.57 -4.27 8.30
N LEU A 179 -8.28 -4.63 9.36
CA LEU A 179 -8.22 -3.91 10.64
C LEU A 179 -6.79 -3.87 11.23
N ALA A 180 -5.97 -4.91 10.96
CA ALA A 180 -4.58 -4.99 11.41
C ALA A 180 -3.61 -4.01 10.74
N ALA A 181 -4.05 -3.19 9.79
CA ALA A 181 -3.19 -2.22 9.13
C ALA A 181 -2.51 -1.29 10.15
N THR A 182 -1.18 -1.16 10.05
CA THR A 182 -0.34 -0.51 11.07
C THR A 182 -0.64 0.98 11.25
N PHE A 183 -1.07 1.65 10.19
CA PHE A 183 -1.40 3.08 10.24
C PHE A 183 -2.60 3.41 11.14
N PHE A 184 -3.49 2.45 11.43
CA PHE A 184 -4.55 2.64 12.42
C PHE A 184 -4.02 2.63 13.86
N SER A 185 -2.87 2.03 14.10
CA SER A 185 -2.24 1.96 15.43
C SER A 185 -1.37 3.18 15.75
N ASP A 186 -1.14 4.07 14.78
CA ASP A 186 -0.34 5.28 14.98
C ASP A 186 -0.96 6.13 16.09
N PRO A 187 -0.20 6.47 17.16
CA PRO A 187 -0.68 7.37 18.21
C PRO A 187 -1.14 8.74 17.71
N LYS A 188 -0.65 9.15 16.54
CA LYS A 188 -0.98 10.40 15.86
C LYS A 188 -2.00 10.24 14.74
N PHE A 189 -2.75 9.13 14.71
CA PHE A 189 -3.69 8.83 13.63
C PHE A 189 -4.63 9.99 13.32
N GLU A 190 -5.28 10.55 14.33
CA GLU A 190 -6.24 11.65 14.16
C GLU A 190 -5.56 12.93 13.69
N GLU A 191 -4.40 13.30 14.27
CA GLU A 191 -3.62 14.47 13.85
C GLU A 191 -3.17 14.36 12.40
N ARG A 192 -2.60 13.20 12.02
CA ARG A 192 -2.03 12.94 10.69
C ARG A 192 -3.08 12.85 9.59
N ASN A 193 -4.25 12.34 9.90
CA ASN A 193 -5.30 12.11 8.91
C ASN A 193 -6.38 13.21 8.91
N GLY A 194 -6.51 13.96 10.01
CA GLY A 194 -7.59 14.92 10.20
C GLY A 194 -8.96 14.24 10.35
N LEU A 195 -8.99 12.97 10.77
CA LEU A 195 -10.16 12.11 10.88
C LEU A 195 -10.12 11.36 12.21
N GLY A 196 -11.24 11.22 12.87
CA GLY A 196 -11.38 10.41 14.07
C GLY A 196 -11.45 8.91 13.78
N TYR A 197 -11.41 8.09 14.83
CA TYR A 197 -11.54 6.63 14.73
C TYR A 197 -12.90 6.20 14.19
N ASP A 198 -13.94 7.03 14.33
CA ASP A 198 -15.27 6.84 13.74
C ASP A 198 -15.29 6.86 12.20
N SER A 199 -14.20 7.32 11.57
CA SER A 199 -13.98 7.17 10.13
C SER A 199 -13.72 5.72 9.71
N VAL A 200 -13.38 4.83 10.65
CA VAL A 200 -13.12 3.40 10.41
C VAL A 200 -14.34 2.58 10.77
N GLN A 201 -14.89 1.86 9.80
CA GLN A 201 -16.12 1.09 9.91
C GLN A 201 -15.86 -0.38 9.64
N ARG A 202 -16.28 -1.27 10.53
CA ARG A 202 -16.23 -2.72 10.32
C ARG A 202 -17.27 -3.16 9.29
N VAL A 203 -16.85 -3.95 8.31
CA VAL A 203 -17.73 -4.36 7.20
C VAL A 203 -18.84 -5.31 7.66
N THR A 204 -18.58 -6.19 8.62
CA THR A 204 -19.48 -7.28 9.00
C THR A 204 -20.77 -6.83 9.66
N ASP A 205 -20.73 -5.73 10.42
CA ASP A 205 -21.86 -5.24 11.23
C ASP A 205 -22.08 -3.72 11.11
N GLY A 206 -21.25 -3.02 10.34
CA GLY A 206 -21.34 -1.58 10.15
C GLY A 206 -20.86 -0.76 11.35
N HIS A 207 -20.29 -1.40 12.37
CA HIS A 207 -19.80 -0.73 13.56
C HIS A 207 -18.66 0.26 13.25
N ARG A 208 -18.76 1.49 13.78
CA ARG A 208 -17.71 2.52 13.71
C ARG A 208 -16.99 2.61 15.06
N PHE A 209 -15.67 2.67 15.03
CA PHE A 209 -14.86 2.70 16.25
C PHE A 209 -14.95 4.06 16.94
N GLY A 210 -15.25 4.07 18.23
CA GLY A 210 -15.37 5.32 19.02
C GLY A 210 -14.04 5.83 19.57
N SER A 211 -13.01 4.98 19.64
CA SER A 211 -11.71 5.35 20.20
C SER A 211 -10.57 4.48 19.69
N ARG A 212 -9.34 4.93 19.97
CA ARG A 212 -8.13 4.16 19.69
C ARG A 212 -8.10 2.84 20.46
N GLU A 213 -8.47 2.86 21.73
CA GLU A 213 -8.47 1.68 22.60
C GLU A 213 -9.39 0.59 22.06
N GLU A 214 -10.57 0.98 21.62
CA GLU A 214 -11.56 0.07 21.03
C GLU A 214 -11.01 -0.55 19.73
N LEU A 215 -10.44 0.26 18.84
CA LEU A 215 -9.86 -0.20 17.60
C LEU A 215 -8.69 -1.17 17.84
N LEU A 216 -7.78 -0.84 18.76
CA LEU A 216 -6.65 -1.71 19.10
C LEU A 216 -7.07 -3.04 19.72
N ALA A 217 -8.12 -3.02 20.56
CA ALA A 217 -8.69 -4.26 21.12
C ALA A 217 -9.26 -5.16 20.00
N ALA A 218 -9.97 -4.57 19.05
CA ALA A 218 -10.49 -5.30 17.89
C ALA A 218 -9.37 -5.81 16.96
N GLN A 219 -8.31 -5.03 16.73
CA GLN A 219 -7.12 -5.48 15.98
C GLN A 219 -6.48 -6.73 16.62
N ALA A 220 -6.35 -6.75 17.93
CA ALA A 220 -5.76 -7.88 18.65
C ALA A 220 -6.63 -9.14 18.54
N ALA A 221 -7.97 -8.97 18.61
CA ALA A 221 -8.91 -10.08 18.55
C ALA A 221 -9.09 -10.63 17.12
N GLU A 222 -9.31 -9.74 16.16
CA GLU A 222 -9.73 -10.08 14.78
C GLU A 222 -8.93 -9.32 13.71
N PRO A 223 -7.61 -9.53 13.58
CA PRO A 223 -6.73 -8.75 12.71
C PRO A 223 -7.11 -8.79 11.21
N SER A 224 -7.72 -9.88 10.75
CA SER A 224 -8.11 -10.09 9.35
C SER A 224 -9.48 -9.46 9.01
N THR A 225 -10.16 -8.87 9.99
CA THR A 225 -11.46 -8.23 9.75
C THR A 225 -11.34 -7.12 8.73
N LEU A 226 -12.21 -7.14 7.72
CA LEU A 226 -12.31 -6.07 6.74
C LEU A 226 -12.96 -4.83 7.34
N VAL A 227 -12.36 -3.70 7.04
CA VAL A 227 -12.88 -2.38 7.41
C VAL A 227 -12.99 -1.48 6.18
N LEU A 228 -13.93 -0.55 6.24
CA LEU A 228 -13.99 0.63 5.38
C LEU A 228 -13.35 1.79 6.13
N TRP A 229 -12.51 2.53 5.43
CA TRP A 229 -11.95 3.78 5.95
C TRP A 229 -12.51 4.94 5.12
N HIS A 230 -13.37 5.74 5.73
CA HIS A 230 -14.01 6.90 5.11
C HIS A 230 -13.03 8.08 5.11
N VAL A 231 -12.21 8.17 4.07
CA VAL A 231 -11.11 9.16 3.95
C VAL A 231 -11.56 10.53 3.45
N LEU A 232 -12.70 10.58 2.73
CA LEU A 232 -13.34 11.80 2.24
C LEU A 232 -14.84 11.73 2.54
N ASP A 233 -15.38 12.77 3.16
CA ASP A 233 -16.83 12.91 3.37
C ASP A 233 -17.48 13.52 2.13
N ILE A 234 -17.70 12.70 1.11
CA ILE A 234 -18.28 13.13 -0.17
C ILE A 234 -19.79 13.40 -0.11
N GLU A 235 -20.47 12.93 0.95
CA GLU A 235 -21.90 13.15 1.12
C GLU A 235 -22.22 14.55 1.64
N ASN A 236 -21.43 15.02 2.63
CA ASN A 236 -21.71 16.26 3.32
C ASN A 236 -20.73 17.40 2.99
N ASN A 237 -19.63 17.10 2.32
CA ASN A 237 -18.58 18.08 2.03
C ASN A 237 -18.40 18.25 0.52
N ALA A 238 -18.82 19.41 -0.03
CA ALA A 238 -18.71 19.71 -1.46
C ALA A 238 -17.25 19.71 -1.93
N HIS A 239 -16.34 20.28 -1.12
CA HIS A 239 -14.91 20.27 -1.45
C HIS A 239 -14.35 18.86 -1.56
N HIS A 240 -14.78 17.93 -0.69
CA HIS A 240 -14.36 16.52 -0.81
C HIS A 240 -14.92 15.84 -2.07
N ARG A 241 -16.08 16.23 -2.57
CA ARG A 241 -16.58 15.74 -3.87
C ARG A 241 -15.72 16.25 -5.01
N ASP A 242 -15.40 17.55 -4.99
CA ASP A 242 -14.58 18.17 -6.03
C ASP A 242 -13.16 17.56 -6.13
N LEU A 243 -12.67 16.90 -5.08
CA LEU A 243 -11.39 16.18 -5.09
C LEU A 243 -11.44 14.82 -5.82
N LEU A 244 -12.62 14.34 -6.21
CA LEU A 244 -12.79 13.09 -6.97
C LEU A 244 -12.97 13.34 -8.48
N ASP A 245 -13.22 14.58 -8.89
CA ASP A 245 -13.36 15.03 -10.27
C ASP A 245 -12.00 15.44 -10.87
#